data_d7c3d1467e58da687c28dc89f1634166
#
_entry.id   d7c3d1467e58da687c28dc89f1634166
#
_cell.length_a   1.000
_cell.length_b   1.000
_cell.length_c   1.000
_cell.angle_alpha   90.00
_cell.angle_beta   90.00
_cell.angle_gamma   90.00
#
_symmetry.space_group_name_H-M   'P 1'
#
loop_
_entity.id
_entity.type
_entity.pdbx_description
1 polymer ?
#
loop_
_entity_poly.entity_id
_entity_poly.type
_entity_poly.pdbx_seq_one_letter_code
_entity_poly.pdbx_strand_id
1 'polypeptide(L)'
;MKKLHLAISTNSIEETIADYSVRLGVQPCSCIPGEYALWRTESLNVSVRQDPACEAGSLRHLGWEDPAAPVFSRDTDVNGIVWERFTAQHQADEINEIWPEANYQP
;
A
#
# COMPACT_ATOMS: atom_id res chain seq x y z
N MET A 1 -1.70 -2.49 17.36
CA MET A 1 -0.29 -2.28 17.01
C MET A 1 -0.19 -1.61 15.63
N LYS A 2 0.64 -0.59 15.53
CA LYS A 2 0.79 0.16 14.28
C LYS A 2 1.73 -0.57 13.31
N LYS A 3 1.45 -0.43 12.01
CA LYS A 3 2.35 -0.86 10.95
C LYS A 3 2.80 0.36 10.15
N LEU A 4 4.09 0.46 9.87
CA LEU A 4 4.58 1.52 9.00
C LEU A 4 4.12 1.25 7.57
N HIS A 5 3.46 2.25 6.98
CA HIS A 5 2.95 2.17 5.61
C HIS A 5 3.88 2.86 4.64
N LEU A 6 4.24 2.14 3.58
CA LEU A 6 5.01 2.67 2.46
C LEU A 6 4.23 2.42 1.18
N ALA A 7 3.93 3.48 0.44
CA ALA A 7 3.25 3.37 -0.85
C ALA A 7 4.22 3.78 -1.96
N ILE A 8 4.47 2.86 -2.88
CA ILE A 8 5.48 3.00 -3.93
C ILE A 8 4.81 2.81 -5.29
N SER A 9 5.26 3.57 -6.28
CA SER A 9 4.86 3.37 -7.67
C SER A 9 5.90 2.55 -8.42
N THR A 10 5.44 1.74 -9.35
CA THR A 10 6.31 0.96 -10.24
C THR A 10 5.77 0.99 -11.67
N ASN A 11 6.64 0.80 -12.63
CA ASN A 11 6.26 0.54 -14.02
C ASN A 11 6.34 -0.94 -14.38
N SER A 12 6.61 -1.83 -13.40
CA SER A 12 6.79 -3.26 -13.56
C SER A 12 6.20 -4.03 -12.39
N ILE A 13 4.87 -4.04 -12.27
CA ILE A 13 4.19 -4.63 -11.10
C ILE A 13 4.47 -6.12 -10.93
N GLU A 14 4.51 -6.88 -12.04
CA GLU A 14 4.73 -8.33 -11.96
C GLU A 14 6.12 -8.67 -11.41
N GLU A 15 7.16 -7.99 -11.89
CA GLU A 15 8.51 -8.16 -11.38
C GLU A 15 8.62 -7.70 -9.92
N THR A 16 7.92 -6.63 -9.56
CA THR A 16 7.88 -6.10 -8.19
C THR A 16 7.26 -7.11 -7.25
N ILE A 17 6.15 -7.74 -7.64
CA ILE A 17 5.49 -8.76 -6.83
C ILE A 17 6.45 -9.93 -6.54
N ALA A 18 7.15 -10.41 -7.56
CA ALA A 18 8.10 -11.51 -7.40
C ALA A 18 9.24 -11.12 -6.44
N ASP A 19 9.83 -9.94 -6.64
CA ASP A 19 10.97 -9.46 -5.84
C ASP A 19 10.56 -9.15 -4.40
N TYR A 20 9.49 -8.39 -4.21
CA TYR A 20 9.08 -7.94 -2.88
C TYR A 20 8.54 -9.09 -2.02
N SER A 21 7.90 -10.07 -2.63
CA SER A 21 7.43 -11.25 -1.87
C SER A 21 8.60 -12.01 -1.24
N VAL A 22 9.73 -12.07 -1.94
CA VAL A 22 10.96 -12.67 -1.38
C VAL A 22 11.54 -11.79 -0.28
N ARG A 23 11.67 -10.48 -0.53
CA ARG A 23 12.28 -9.55 0.44
C ARG A 23 11.46 -9.43 1.72
N LEU A 24 10.14 -9.42 1.61
CA LEU A 24 9.25 -9.29 2.76
C LEU A 24 8.93 -10.64 3.40
N GLY A 25 9.24 -11.74 2.74
CA GLY A 25 9.04 -13.08 3.27
C GLY A 25 7.58 -13.52 3.31
N VAL A 26 6.71 -12.87 2.52
CA VAL A 26 5.27 -13.16 2.51
C VAL A 26 4.68 -12.80 1.14
N GLN A 27 3.64 -13.52 0.75
CA GLN A 27 2.90 -13.20 -0.47
C GLN A 27 1.98 -11.99 -0.24
N PRO A 28 1.60 -11.25 -1.29
CA PRO A 28 0.64 -10.17 -1.13
C PRO A 28 -0.68 -10.68 -0.53
N CYS A 29 -1.25 -9.92 0.39
CA CYS A 29 -2.57 -10.21 0.93
C CYS A 29 -3.70 -9.68 0.03
N SER A 30 -3.38 -8.75 -0.87
CA SER A 30 -4.27 -8.30 -1.93
C SER A 30 -3.46 -8.05 -3.18
N CYS A 31 -3.98 -8.50 -4.33
CA CYS A 31 -3.31 -8.35 -5.61
C CYS A 31 -4.35 -8.17 -6.70
N ILE A 32 -4.25 -7.08 -7.43
CA ILE A 32 -5.04 -6.84 -8.63
C ILE A 32 -4.07 -6.97 -9.81
N PRO A 33 -4.22 -8.00 -10.65
CA PRO A 33 -3.28 -8.27 -11.74
C PRO A 33 -3.02 -7.04 -12.61
N GLY A 34 -1.75 -6.73 -12.83
CA GLY A 34 -1.34 -5.60 -13.65
C GLY A 34 -1.51 -4.23 -13.00
N GLU A 35 -2.05 -4.12 -11.80
CA GLU A 35 -2.46 -2.84 -11.22
C GLU A 35 -1.85 -2.54 -9.85
N TYR A 36 -1.90 -3.51 -8.92
CA TYR A 36 -1.67 -3.21 -7.51
C TYR A 36 -1.33 -4.46 -6.71
N ALA A 37 -0.51 -4.29 -5.67
CA ALA A 37 -0.27 -5.33 -4.69
C ALA A 37 -0.06 -4.72 -3.30
N LEU A 38 -0.54 -5.42 -2.29
CA LEU A 38 -0.42 -5.03 -0.88
C LEU A 38 0.18 -6.18 -0.09
N TRP A 39 1.22 -5.89 0.68
CA TRP A 39 1.80 -6.82 1.65
C TRP A 39 1.58 -6.26 3.05
N ARG A 40 1.15 -7.11 3.96
CA ARG A 40 1.06 -6.77 5.38
C ARG A 40 1.86 -7.78 6.17
N THR A 41 2.85 -7.31 6.90
CA THR A 41 3.64 -8.11 7.85
C THR A 41 3.25 -7.70 9.27
N GLU A 42 3.96 -8.21 10.27
CA GLU A 42 3.73 -7.81 11.66
C GLU A 42 3.92 -6.31 11.87
N SER A 43 4.90 -5.70 11.21
CA SER A 43 5.29 -4.31 11.43
C SER A 43 5.15 -3.40 10.21
N LEU A 44 4.88 -3.96 9.02
CA LEU A 44 4.88 -3.21 7.77
C LEU A 44 3.57 -3.37 7.02
N ASN A 45 3.22 -2.31 6.31
CA ASN A 45 2.14 -2.28 5.33
C ASN A 45 2.73 -1.66 4.07
N VAL A 46 3.02 -2.47 3.06
CA VAL A 46 3.69 -2.03 1.83
C VAL A 46 2.74 -2.18 0.65
N SER A 47 2.45 -1.09 -0.03
CA SER A 47 1.64 -1.14 -1.24
C SER A 47 2.43 -0.66 -2.44
N VAL A 48 2.20 -1.30 -3.59
CA VAL A 48 2.83 -0.91 -4.85
C VAL A 48 1.76 -0.81 -5.92
N ARG A 49 1.77 0.30 -6.65
CA ARG A 49 0.79 0.57 -7.70
C ARG A 49 1.49 0.74 -9.04
N GLN A 50 0.95 0.10 -10.07
CA GLN A 50 1.43 0.23 -11.44
C GLN A 50 1.13 1.65 -11.94
N ASP A 51 2.16 2.31 -12.44
CA ASP A 51 2.05 3.60 -13.11
C ASP A 51 3.11 3.66 -14.20
N PRO A 52 2.74 3.51 -15.49
CA PRO A 52 3.72 3.46 -16.58
C PRO A 52 4.48 4.77 -16.78
N ALA A 53 3.99 5.87 -16.23
CA ALA A 53 4.64 7.19 -16.34
C ALA A 53 5.55 7.52 -15.17
N CYS A 54 5.63 6.68 -14.13
CA CYS A 54 6.44 6.97 -12.96
C CYS A 54 7.91 6.64 -13.16
N GLU A 55 8.77 7.23 -12.33
CA GLU A 55 10.10 6.68 -12.09
C GLU A 55 9.93 5.45 -11.21
N ALA A 56 10.55 4.33 -11.63
CA ALA A 56 10.44 3.07 -10.91
C ALA A 56 10.89 3.24 -9.46
N GLY A 57 10.05 2.79 -8.52
CA GLY A 57 10.33 2.86 -7.10
C GLY A 57 10.08 4.21 -6.45
N SER A 58 9.41 5.15 -7.14
CA SER A 58 9.11 6.45 -6.54
C SER A 58 8.11 6.31 -5.38
N LEU A 59 8.37 7.06 -4.31
CA LEU A 59 7.51 7.08 -3.14
C LEU A 59 6.25 7.90 -3.41
N ARG A 60 5.08 7.30 -3.19
CA ARG A 60 3.80 8.01 -3.30
C ARG A 60 3.45 8.69 -1.98
N HIS A 61 3.56 7.97 -0.87
CA HIS A 61 3.35 8.49 0.47
C HIS A 61 3.85 7.49 1.52
N LEU A 62 3.97 7.99 2.73
CA LEU A 62 4.19 7.20 3.94
C LEU A 62 2.91 7.19 4.77
N GLY A 63 2.89 6.46 5.87
CA GLY A 63 1.75 6.50 6.76
C GLY A 63 1.81 5.46 7.87
N TRP A 64 0.68 5.35 8.55
CA TRP A 64 0.48 4.36 9.61
C TRP A 64 -0.84 3.62 9.39
N GLU A 65 -0.77 2.31 9.33
CA GLU A 65 -1.93 1.48 9.58
C GLU A 65 -2.07 1.41 11.10
N ASP A 66 -3.06 2.08 11.64
CA ASP A 66 -3.24 2.27 13.07
C ASP A 66 -4.65 1.83 13.46
N PRO A 67 -4.79 0.76 14.27
CA PRO A 67 -6.12 0.29 14.68
C PRO A 67 -6.94 1.34 15.43
N ALA A 68 -6.30 2.36 16.00
CA ALA A 68 -6.96 3.43 16.73
C ALA A 68 -7.36 4.63 15.85
N ALA A 69 -7.09 4.59 14.54
CA ALA A 69 -7.45 5.70 13.65
C ALA A 69 -8.98 5.83 13.55
N PRO A 70 -9.56 6.98 13.91
CA PRO A 70 -11.01 7.15 13.86
C PRO A 70 -11.54 7.32 12.44
N VAL A 71 -10.72 7.88 11.56
CA VAL A 71 -11.05 8.12 10.15
C VAL A 71 -9.79 7.99 9.33
N PHE A 72 -9.94 7.86 8.01
CA PHE A 72 -8.83 7.98 7.08
C PHE A 72 -8.41 9.45 7.02
N SER A 73 -7.17 9.75 7.33
CA SER A 73 -6.65 11.12 7.33
C SER A 73 -5.29 11.19 6.67
N ARG A 74 -4.91 12.40 6.25
CA ARG A 74 -3.59 12.66 5.67
C ARG A 74 -3.15 14.09 5.96
N ASP A 75 -1.84 14.26 6.04
CA ASP A 75 -1.20 15.57 6.12
C ASP A 75 0.15 15.50 5.40
N THR A 76 0.83 16.64 5.30
CA THR A 76 2.09 16.73 4.57
C THR A 76 3.18 17.16 5.54
N ASP A 77 4.33 16.48 5.48
CA ASP A 77 5.44 16.76 6.38
C ASP A 77 6.34 17.92 5.87
N VAL A 78 7.40 18.18 6.61
CA VAL A 78 8.34 19.27 6.32
C VAL A 78 9.08 19.08 4.99
N ASN A 79 9.16 17.85 4.50
CA ASN A 79 9.83 17.52 3.23
C ASN A 79 8.87 17.43 2.04
N GLY A 80 7.57 17.73 2.26
CA GLY A 80 6.57 17.62 1.24
C GLY A 80 6.04 16.20 1.02
N ILE A 81 6.37 15.26 1.90
CA ILE A 81 5.88 13.89 1.82
C ILE A 81 4.52 13.81 2.50
N VAL A 82 3.57 13.19 1.82
CA VAL A 82 2.24 12.94 2.39
C VAL A 82 2.32 11.77 3.35
N TRP A 83 1.70 11.93 4.52
CA TRP A 83 1.53 10.88 5.52
C TRP A 83 0.05 10.59 5.68
N GLU A 84 -0.31 9.32 5.58
CA GLU A 84 -1.67 8.84 5.78
C GLU A 84 -1.79 8.11 7.12
N ARG A 85 -2.99 8.14 7.70
CA ARG A 85 -3.30 7.33 8.88
C ARG A 85 -4.67 6.69 8.67
N PHE A 86 -4.74 5.38 8.87
CA PHE A 86 -5.93 4.60 8.52
C PHE A 86 -5.94 3.28 9.27
N THR A 87 -7.12 2.67 9.39
CA THR A 87 -7.23 1.28 9.86
C THR A 87 -7.09 0.33 8.68
N ALA A 88 -6.87 -0.96 8.97
CA ALA A 88 -6.89 -1.99 7.94
C ALA A 88 -8.21 -1.98 7.15
N GLN A 89 -9.34 -1.72 7.82
CA GLN A 89 -10.64 -1.67 7.16
C GLN A 89 -10.77 -0.44 6.25
N HIS A 90 -10.27 0.73 6.67
CA HIS A 90 -10.26 1.91 5.82
C HIS A 90 -9.50 1.64 4.51
N GLN A 91 -8.37 0.96 4.60
CA GLN A 91 -7.57 0.62 3.43
C GLN A 91 -8.31 -0.37 2.53
N ALA A 92 -8.92 -1.40 3.10
CA ALA A 92 -9.69 -2.38 2.34
C ALA A 92 -10.85 -1.71 1.60
N ASP A 93 -11.55 -0.80 2.25
CA ASP A 93 -12.66 -0.07 1.63
C ASP A 93 -12.18 0.76 0.44
N GLU A 94 -11.02 1.41 0.56
CA GLU A 94 -10.43 2.18 -0.54
C GLU A 94 -10.03 1.29 -1.71
N ILE A 95 -9.37 0.16 -1.43
CA ILE A 95 -8.98 -0.81 -2.47
C ILE A 95 -10.22 -1.30 -3.22
N ASN A 96 -11.28 -1.65 -2.50
CA ASN A 96 -12.50 -2.17 -3.10
C ASN A 96 -13.28 -1.09 -3.85
N GLU A 97 -13.13 0.17 -3.48
CA GLU A 97 -13.72 1.29 -4.21
C GLU A 97 -13.03 1.50 -5.56
N ILE A 98 -11.70 1.45 -5.59
CA ILE A 98 -10.91 1.60 -6.82
C ILE A 98 -11.05 0.37 -7.72
N TRP A 99 -10.98 -0.82 -7.12
CA TRP A 99 -11.04 -2.11 -7.83
C TRP A 99 -12.12 -3.01 -7.18
N PRO A 100 -13.39 -2.85 -7.55
CA PRO A 100 -14.47 -3.63 -6.93
C PRO A 100 -14.27 -5.14 -7.02
N GLU A 101 -13.62 -5.62 -8.08
CA GLU A 101 -13.32 -7.03 -8.28
C GLU A 101 -12.31 -7.60 -7.28
N ALA A 102 -11.58 -6.74 -6.57
CA ALA A 102 -10.63 -7.19 -5.56
C ALA A 102 -11.34 -7.92 -4.41
N ASN A 103 -12.50 -7.42 -4.00
CA ASN A 103 -13.29 -7.99 -2.90
C ASN A 103 -12.40 -8.34 -1.70
N TYR A 104 -11.55 -7.40 -1.33
CA TYR A 104 -10.53 -7.60 -0.30
C TYR A 104 -11.10 -7.48 1.11
N GLN A 105 -10.77 -8.46 1.96
CA GLN A 105 -11.11 -8.47 3.38
C GLN A 105 -9.80 -8.46 4.17
N PRO A 106 -9.56 -7.47 5.02
CA PRO A 106 -8.31 -7.38 5.80
C PRO A 106 -8.20 -8.43 6.88
#